data_5faf9acac4fd97d6357b9484a3aa755f
#
_entry.id   5faf9acac4fd97d6357b9484a3aa755f
#
_cell.length_a   1.000
_cell.length_b   1.000
_cell.length_c   1.000
_cell.angle_alpha   90.00
_cell.angle_beta   90.00
_cell.angle_gamma   90.00
#
_symmetry.space_group_name_H-M   'P 1'
#
loop_
_entity.id
_entity.type
_entity.pdbx_description
1 polymer ?
#
loop_
_entity_poly.entity_id
_entity_poly.type
_entity_poly.pdbx_seq_one_letter_code
_entity_poly.pdbx_strand_id
1 'polypeptide(L)'
;MNRKRGYLYILLAAMIFSTTEVALKGLGGVFAPMQITVERVLIGALFLLPFALRSLRRNAIRLTRSDWGYFALLGFLTVTLHMSLLQMAVLHMDASATSIIYSGNPVFALAAAHLILHEPLKRNHLIAIGIELIGILFILNPAKLEVSPRGFAEILTATVLFAMYGTLCKLRIPRLGGLVITTFNMVLGGLELLALLLLGHIPAVGTLYRSLGLDIFADVPFFAGFTLRSALLLCYVGIFCAAFGFLLTAKITEYTSATEASFVYLIKPVLAT
;
A
#
# COMPACT_ATOMS: atom_id res chain seq x y z
N MET A 1 -3.23 22.64 13.33
CA MET A 1 -2.81 21.75 12.24
C MET A 1 -2.08 22.59 11.16
N ASN A 2 -0.86 22.24 10.78
CA ASN A 2 -0.12 23.01 9.77
C ASN A 2 -0.37 22.39 8.36
N ARG A 3 -1.48 22.78 7.74
CA ARG A 3 -1.92 22.26 6.42
C ARG A 3 -0.85 22.42 5.32
N LYS A 4 -0.05 23.51 5.36
CA LYS A 4 1.04 23.73 4.39
C LYS A 4 2.06 22.58 4.39
N ARG A 5 2.38 22.02 5.58
CA ARG A 5 3.25 20.84 5.68
C ARG A 5 2.58 19.59 5.11
N GLY A 6 1.27 19.43 5.32
CA GLY A 6 0.52 18.32 4.74
C GLY A 6 0.57 18.30 3.22
N TYR A 7 0.36 19.43 2.57
CA TYR A 7 0.44 19.54 1.11
C TYR A 7 1.86 19.31 0.56
N LEU A 8 2.89 19.77 1.28
CA LEU A 8 4.28 19.45 0.93
C LEU A 8 4.53 17.93 0.98
N TYR A 9 4.01 17.25 2.00
CA TYR A 9 4.14 15.79 2.12
C TYR A 9 3.35 15.05 1.03
N ILE A 10 2.20 15.56 0.58
CA ILE A 10 1.46 15.02 -0.56
C ILE A 10 2.34 15.04 -1.82
N LEU A 11 2.96 16.17 -2.12
CA LEU A 11 3.84 16.31 -3.28
C LEU A 11 5.04 15.35 -3.19
N LEU A 12 5.72 15.32 -2.05
CA LEU A 12 6.87 14.43 -1.83
C LEU A 12 6.47 12.94 -1.94
N ALA A 13 5.33 12.55 -1.38
CA ALA A 13 4.83 11.19 -1.47
C ALA A 13 4.47 10.81 -2.92
N ALA A 14 3.83 11.72 -3.65
CA ALA A 14 3.48 11.50 -5.06
C ALA A 14 4.73 11.34 -5.92
N MET A 15 5.78 12.14 -5.71
CA MET A 15 7.07 12.01 -6.40
C MET A 15 7.74 10.66 -6.10
N ILE A 16 7.77 10.23 -4.84
CA ILE A 16 8.35 8.94 -4.45
C ILE A 16 7.55 7.79 -5.06
N PHE A 17 6.23 7.83 -4.96
CA PHE A 17 5.40 6.76 -5.52
C PHE A 17 5.43 6.71 -7.05
N SER A 18 5.65 7.82 -7.77
CA SER A 18 5.79 7.80 -9.23
C SER A 18 7.06 7.09 -9.70
N THR A 19 8.13 7.10 -8.90
CA THR A 19 9.36 6.34 -9.21
C THR A 19 9.23 4.83 -8.94
N THR A 20 8.19 4.42 -8.21
CA THR A 20 7.99 3.01 -7.81
C THR A 20 7.80 2.10 -9.01
N GLU A 21 6.98 2.51 -9.99
CA GLU A 21 6.72 1.71 -11.19
C GLU A 21 7.97 1.49 -12.02
N VAL A 22 8.80 2.52 -12.17
CA VAL A 22 10.07 2.43 -12.91
C VAL A 22 11.01 1.45 -12.22
N ALA A 23 11.14 1.56 -10.89
CA ALA A 23 11.99 0.67 -10.11
C ALA A 23 11.47 -0.77 -10.12
N LEU A 24 10.15 -0.99 -10.01
CA LEU A 24 9.53 -2.32 -10.09
C LEU A 24 9.68 -2.94 -11.48
N LYS A 25 9.60 -2.16 -12.56
CA LYS A 25 9.92 -2.65 -13.91
C LYS A 25 11.36 -3.16 -14.01
N GLY A 26 12.30 -2.49 -13.34
CA GLY A 26 13.69 -2.93 -13.28
C GLY A 26 13.91 -4.23 -12.50
N LEU A 27 12.97 -4.62 -11.63
CA LEU A 27 12.96 -5.88 -10.87
C LEU A 27 12.11 -6.96 -11.54
N GLY A 28 11.22 -6.56 -12.45
CA GLY A 28 10.35 -7.48 -13.17
C GLY A 28 11.13 -8.49 -14.00
N GLY A 29 10.70 -9.76 -13.97
CA GLY A 29 11.39 -10.87 -14.64
C GLY A 29 12.63 -11.39 -13.91
N VAL A 30 13.12 -10.70 -12.88
CA VAL A 30 14.24 -11.13 -12.01
C VAL A 30 13.71 -11.77 -10.74
N PHE A 31 12.70 -11.17 -10.14
CA PHE A 31 12.07 -11.64 -8.90
C PHE A 31 10.60 -11.99 -9.13
N ALA A 32 10.10 -12.95 -8.35
CA ALA A 32 8.66 -13.22 -8.29
C ALA A 32 7.90 -12.02 -7.65
N PRO A 33 6.66 -11.70 -8.07
CA PRO A 33 5.91 -10.55 -7.55
C PRO A 33 5.74 -10.55 -6.01
N MET A 34 5.46 -11.71 -5.42
CA MET A 34 5.33 -11.84 -3.96
C MET A 34 6.67 -11.77 -3.25
N GLN A 35 7.76 -12.25 -3.87
CA GLN A 35 9.11 -12.07 -3.37
C GLN A 35 9.43 -10.58 -3.22
N ILE A 36 9.24 -9.77 -4.28
CA ILE A 36 9.44 -8.32 -4.22
C ILE A 36 8.57 -7.72 -3.11
N THR A 37 7.33 -8.15 -2.99
CA THR A 37 6.38 -7.57 -2.04
C THR A 37 6.82 -7.81 -0.59
N VAL A 38 7.16 -9.04 -0.21
CA VAL A 38 7.58 -9.35 1.16
C VAL A 38 8.94 -8.73 1.49
N GLU A 39 9.90 -8.82 0.56
CA GLU A 39 11.26 -8.30 0.78
C GLU A 39 11.27 -6.77 0.91
N ARG A 40 10.61 -6.03 0.03
CA ARG A 40 10.54 -4.56 0.14
C ARG A 40 9.87 -4.08 1.40
N VAL A 41 8.83 -4.79 1.86
CA VAL A 41 8.12 -4.43 3.11
C VAL A 41 9.01 -4.70 4.31
N LEU A 42 9.68 -5.84 4.38
CA LEU A 42 10.59 -6.18 5.47
C LEU A 42 11.83 -5.28 5.50
N ILE A 43 12.43 -4.95 4.36
CA ILE A 43 13.54 -4.00 4.26
C ILE A 43 13.09 -2.63 4.78
N GLY A 44 11.92 -2.15 4.34
CA GLY A 44 11.37 -0.88 4.79
C GLY A 44 11.05 -0.87 6.29
N ALA A 45 10.47 -1.96 6.79
CA ALA A 45 10.18 -2.15 8.21
C ALA A 45 11.46 -2.11 9.06
N LEU A 46 12.49 -2.86 8.67
CA LEU A 46 13.78 -2.90 9.35
C LEU A 46 14.47 -1.54 9.36
N PHE A 47 14.39 -0.80 8.25
CA PHE A 47 14.91 0.56 8.16
C PHE A 47 14.20 1.52 9.12
N LEU A 48 12.88 1.46 9.21
CA LEU A 48 12.11 2.36 10.10
C LEU A 48 12.14 1.94 11.57
N LEU A 49 12.42 0.68 11.88
CA LEU A 49 12.32 0.13 13.24
C LEU A 49 13.12 0.90 14.29
N PRO A 50 14.42 1.23 14.08
CA PRO A 50 15.19 1.99 15.08
C PRO A 50 14.59 3.39 15.34
N PHE A 51 14.03 4.04 14.33
CA PHE A 51 13.39 5.35 14.47
C PHE A 51 12.07 5.24 15.24
N ALA A 52 11.27 4.20 14.99
CA ALA A 52 10.02 3.94 15.71
C ALA A 52 10.28 3.63 17.19
N LEU A 53 11.27 2.77 17.48
CA LEU A 53 11.67 2.45 18.86
C LEU A 53 12.18 3.69 19.60
N ARG A 54 12.98 4.53 18.91
CA ARG A 54 13.44 5.82 19.49
C ARG A 54 12.28 6.76 19.75
N SER A 55 11.28 6.81 18.83
CA SER A 55 10.07 7.62 19.01
C SER A 55 9.23 7.16 20.23
N LEU A 56 9.04 5.86 20.40
CA LEU A 56 8.35 5.28 21.56
C LEU A 56 9.04 5.69 22.89
N ARG A 57 10.38 5.56 22.93
CA ARG A 57 11.17 5.93 24.13
C ARG A 57 11.09 7.43 24.41
N ARG A 58 11.28 8.26 23.38
CA ARG A 58 11.26 9.74 23.52
C ARG A 58 9.92 10.27 24.01
N ASN A 59 8.83 9.69 23.54
CA ASN A 59 7.47 10.12 23.88
C ASN A 59 6.88 9.32 25.06
N ALA A 60 7.67 8.48 25.73
CA ALA A 60 7.26 7.61 26.83
C ALA A 60 5.99 6.77 26.52
N ILE A 61 5.81 6.35 25.26
CA ILE A 61 4.66 5.58 24.81
C ILE A 61 4.90 4.10 25.15
N ARG A 62 4.00 3.53 25.95
CA ARG A 62 3.97 2.08 26.20
C ARG A 62 2.95 1.42 25.29
N LEU A 63 3.40 0.40 24.54
CA LEU A 63 2.52 -0.39 23.71
C LEU A 63 1.73 -1.39 24.56
N THR A 64 0.44 -1.48 24.30
CA THR A 64 -0.49 -2.41 24.95
C THR A 64 -0.71 -3.65 24.06
N ARG A 65 -1.31 -4.72 24.63
CA ARG A 65 -1.71 -5.89 23.82
C ARG A 65 -2.68 -5.49 22.70
N SER A 66 -3.56 -4.53 22.95
CA SER A 66 -4.48 -4.01 21.93
C SER A 66 -3.76 -3.28 20.78
N ASP A 67 -2.56 -2.72 21.02
CA ASP A 67 -1.79 -2.09 19.96
C ASP A 67 -1.15 -3.11 19.04
N TRP A 68 -0.66 -4.22 19.59
CA TRP A 68 -0.12 -5.32 18.79
C TRP A 68 -1.19 -5.96 17.89
N GLY A 69 -2.39 -6.24 18.42
CA GLY A 69 -3.52 -6.70 17.61
C GLY A 69 -3.94 -5.70 16.54
N TYR A 70 -3.86 -4.40 16.86
CA TYR A 70 -4.16 -3.35 15.90
C TYR A 70 -3.10 -3.26 14.78
N PHE A 71 -1.82 -3.37 15.07
CA PHE A 71 -0.76 -3.39 14.07
C PHE A 71 -0.85 -4.65 13.19
N ALA A 72 -1.16 -5.82 13.77
CA ALA A 72 -1.39 -7.03 13.03
C ALA A 72 -2.58 -6.87 12.07
N LEU A 73 -3.72 -6.37 12.54
CA LEU A 73 -4.86 -6.10 11.67
C LEU A 73 -4.51 -5.14 10.52
N LEU A 74 -3.82 -4.04 10.81
CA LEU A 74 -3.39 -3.10 9.78
C LEU A 74 -2.41 -3.74 8.80
N GLY A 75 -1.46 -4.54 9.29
CA GLY A 75 -0.50 -5.29 8.47
C GLY A 75 -1.21 -6.29 7.58
N PHE A 76 -2.15 -7.05 8.13
CA PHE A 76 -2.97 -8.00 7.39
C PHE A 76 -3.76 -7.33 6.27
N LEU A 77 -4.46 -6.24 6.58
CA LEU A 77 -5.25 -5.51 5.59
C LEU A 77 -4.38 -4.93 4.47
N THR A 78 -3.22 -4.34 4.82
CA THR A 78 -2.40 -3.58 3.85
C THR A 78 -1.39 -4.45 3.13
N VAL A 79 -0.63 -5.25 3.86
CA VAL A 79 0.47 -6.03 3.29
C VAL A 79 -0.05 -7.36 2.78
N THR A 80 -0.77 -8.10 3.62
CA THR A 80 -1.19 -9.45 3.29
C THR A 80 -2.34 -9.47 2.29
N LEU A 81 -3.42 -8.73 2.51
CA LEU A 81 -4.59 -8.75 1.61
C LEU A 81 -4.44 -7.77 0.45
N HIS A 82 -4.32 -6.47 0.75
CA HIS A 82 -4.32 -5.44 -0.30
C HIS A 82 -3.18 -5.64 -1.32
N MET A 83 -1.91 -5.79 -0.88
CA MET A 83 -0.81 -5.93 -1.83
C MET A 83 -0.90 -7.23 -2.63
N SER A 84 -1.40 -8.32 -2.03
CA SER A 84 -1.59 -9.59 -2.74
C SER A 84 -2.68 -9.49 -3.79
N LEU A 85 -3.83 -8.91 -3.45
CA LEU A 85 -4.92 -8.70 -4.41
C LEU A 85 -4.51 -7.75 -5.54
N LEU A 86 -3.71 -6.73 -5.24
CA LEU A 86 -3.15 -5.84 -6.25
C LEU A 86 -2.26 -6.61 -7.24
N GLN A 87 -1.41 -7.50 -6.73
CA GLN A 87 -0.55 -8.33 -7.59
C GLN A 87 -1.36 -9.34 -8.42
N MET A 88 -2.40 -9.94 -7.84
CA MET A 88 -3.30 -10.84 -8.57
C MET A 88 -4.04 -10.08 -9.68
N ALA A 89 -4.54 -8.89 -9.40
CA ALA A 89 -5.22 -8.08 -10.40
C ALA A 89 -4.32 -7.78 -11.62
N VAL A 90 -3.03 -7.45 -11.39
CA VAL A 90 -2.06 -7.21 -12.48
C VAL A 90 -1.79 -8.46 -13.31
N LEU A 91 -1.97 -9.67 -12.74
CA LEU A 91 -1.86 -10.93 -13.48
C LEU A 91 -3.11 -11.24 -14.31
N HIS A 92 -4.28 -10.75 -13.89
CA HIS A 92 -5.57 -11.09 -14.50
C HIS A 92 -6.12 -10.01 -15.44
N MET A 93 -5.49 -8.82 -15.50
CA MET A 93 -5.90 -7.72 -16.36
C MET A 93 -4.72 -6.77 -16.64
N ASP A 94 -4.90 -5.86 -17.58
CA ASP A 94 -3.88 -4.89 -17.94
C ASP A 94 -3.42 -4.05 -16.74
N ALA A 95 -2.09 -3.87 -16.61
CA ALA A 95 -1.51 -3.04 -15.54
C ALA A 95 -2.00 -1.58 -15.60
N SER A 96 -2.27 -1.06 -16.81
CA SER A 96 -2.85 0.28 -16.99
C SER A 96 -4.27 0.34 -16.43
N ALA A 97 -5.13 -0.64 -16.76
CA ALA A 97 -6.48 -0.73 -16.23
C ALA A 97 -6.47 -0.87 -14.70
N THR A 98 -5.57 -1.72 -14.16
CA THR A 98 -5.37 -1.88 -12.72
C THR A 98 -5.02 -0.55 -12.05
N SER A 99 -4.05 0.18 -12.59
CA SER A 99 -3.61 1.48 -12.05
C SER A 99 -4.72 2.53 -12.05
N ILE A 100 -5.55 2.54 -13.09
CA ILE A 100 -6.63 3.50 -13.24
C ILE A 100 -7.75 3.22 -12.23
N ILE A 101 -8.18 1.97 -12.09
CA ILE A 101 -9.21 1.60 -11.09
C ILE A 101 -8.67 1.89 -9.67
N TYR A 102 -7.40 1.60 -9.43
CA TYR A 102 -6.76 1.89 -8.14
C TYR A 102 -6.67 3.40 -7.84
N SER A 103 -6.54 4.25 -8.84
CA SER A 103 -6.53 5.71 -8.64
C SER A 103 -7.87 6.24 -8.12
N GLY A 104 -8.99 5.52 -8.28
CA GLY A 104 -10.27 5.80 -7.63
C GLY A 104 -10.29 5.62 -6.10
N ASN A 105 -9.15 5.31 -5.47
CA ASN A 105 -9.01 5.18 -4.01
C ASN A 105 -9.59 6.36 -3.19
N PRO A 106 -9.48 7.64 -3.61
CA PRO A 106 -10.07 8.75 -2.87
C PRO A 106 -11.59 8.65 -2.65
N VAL A 107 -12.33 8.03 -3.56
CA VAL A 107 -13.77 7.78 -3.41
C VAL A 107 -14.02 6.91 -2.17
N PHE A 108 -13.32 5.79 -2.09
CA PHE A 108 -13.44 4.84 -0.98
C PHE A 108 -12.86 5.40 0.32
N ALA A 109 -11.77 6.19 0.24
CA ALA A 109 -11.18 6.85 1.40
C ALA A 109 -12.13 7.90 1.99
N LEU A 110 -12.83 8.68 1.15
CA LEU A 110 -13.85 9.61 1.60
C LEU A 110 -15.03 8.90 2.28
N ALA A 111 -15.53 7.83 1.67
CA ALA A 111 -16.59 7.02 2.24
C ALA A 111 -16.18 6.40 3.58
N ALA A 112 -15.01 5.76 3.65
CA ALA A 112 -14.48 5.16 4.87
C ALA A 112 -14.24 6.22 5.97
N ALA A 113 -13.68 7.37 5.63
CA ALA A 113 -13.44 8.46 6.58
C ALA A 113 -14.77 9.03 7.12
N HIS A 114 -15.79 9.14 6.28
CA HIS A 114 -17.11 9.58 6.71
C HIS A 114 -17.78 8.56 7.64
N LEU A 115 -17.77 7.29 7.26
CA LEU A 115 -18.47 6.23 8.01
C LEU A 115 -17.75 5.86 9.33
N ILE A 116 -16.41 5.83 9.34
CA ILE A 116 -15.62 5.35 10.48
C ILE A 116 -15.16 6.49 11.38
N LEU A 117 -14.72 7.61 10.79
CA LEU A 117 -14.16 8.76 11.53
C LEU A 117 -15.17 9.89 11.71
N HIS A 118 -16.36 9.78 11.12
CA HIS A 118 -17.36 10.84 11.07
C HIS A 118 -16.80 12.17 10.51
N GLU A 119 -15.85 12.08 9.57
CA GLU A 119 -15.34 13.26 8.87
C GLU A 119 -16.44 13.90 8.01
N PRO A 120 -16.56 15.24 8.01
CA PRO A 120 -17.58 15.90 7.22
C PRO A 120 -17.31 15.77 5.72
N LEU A 121 -18.34 15.44 4.95
CA LEU A 121 -18.30 15.45 3.49
C LEU A 121 -18.24 16.91 2.99
N LYS A 122 -17.05 17.36 2.63
CA LYS A 122 -16.84 18.70 2.09
C LYS A 122 -17.13 18.72 0.58
N ARG A 123 -17.87 19.74 0.14
CA ARG A 123 -18.18 19.94 -1.29
C ARG A 123 -16.94 19.90 -2.18
N ASN A 124 -15.83 20.49 -1.72
CA ASN A 124 -14.58 20.49 -2.48
C ASN A 124 -14.00 19.08 -2.70
N HIS A 125 -14.15 18.16 -1.72
CA HIS A 125 -13.73 16.76 -1.87
C HIS A 125 -14.59 16.05 -2.93
N LEU A 126 -15.91 16.26 -2.92
CA LEU A 126 -16.81 15.67 -3.91
C LEU A 126 -16.52 16.20 -5.32
N ILE A 127 -16.25 17.50 -5.47
CA ILE A 127 -15.88 18.10 -6.77
C ILE A 127 -14.55 17.51 -7.25
N ALA A 128 -13.52 17.40 -6.38
CA ALA A 128 -12.23 16.84 -6.73
C ALA A 128 -12.35 15.39 -7.22
N ILE A 129 -13.14 14.58 -6.50
CA ILE A 129 -13.43 13.18 -6.89
C ILE A 129 -14.20 13.13 -8.21
N GLY A 130 -15.17 14.01 -8.42
CA GLY A 130 -15.93 14.09 -9.68
C GLY A 130 -15.03 14.40 -10.87
N ILE A 131 -14.13 15.38 -10.73
CA ILE A 131 -13.14 15.74 -11.76
C ILE A 131 -12.19 14.54 -12.02
N GLU A 132 -11.76 13.85 -10.95
CA GLU A 132 -10.92 12.66 -11.06
C GLU A 132 -11.59 11.55 -11.87
N LEU A 133 -12.82 11.18 -11.51
CA LEU A 133 -13.57 10.14 -12.20
C LEU A 133 -13.76 10.48 -13.69
N ILE A 134 -14.03 11.75 -14.00
CA ILE A 134 -14.12 12.24 -15.39
C ILE A 134 -12.74 12.09 -16.07
N GLY A 135 -11.65 12.52 -15.43
CA GLY A 135 -10.30 12.38 -15.94
C GLY A 135 -9.91 10.92 -16.22
N ILE A 136 -10.26 10.03 -15.30
CA ILE A 136 -10.09 8.57 -15.45
C ILE A 136 -10.83 8.08 -16.70
N LEU A 137 -12.10 8.48 -16.90
CA LEU A 137 -12.89 8.09 -18.07
C LEU A 137 -12.30 8.59 -19.39
N PHE A 138 -11.66 9.77 -19.39
CA PHE A 138 -10.98 10.30 -20.59
C PHE A 138 -9.67 9.56 -20.90
N ILE A 139 -8.89 9.16 -19.87
CA ILE A 139 -7.65 8.42 -20.04
C ILE A 139 -7.95 6.96 -20.43
N LEU A 140 -8.98 6.40 -19.83
CA LEU A 140 -9.54 5.10 -20.18
C LEU A 140 -10.23 5.24 -21.54
N ASN A 141 -9.65 4.65 -22.56
CA ASN A 141 -10.46 4.22 -23.69
C ASN A 141 -11.10 2.88 -23.31
N PRO A 142 -12.35 2.84 -22.79
CA PRO A 142 -12.96 1.62 -22.28
C PRO A 142 -13.08 0.52 -23.35
N ALA A 143 -13.05 0.93 -24.63
CA ALA A 143 -13.13 0.03 -25.77
C ALA A 143 -11.81 -0.71 -26.08
N LYS A 144 -10.69 -0.31 -25.46
CA LYS A 144 -9.36 -0.90 -25.70
C LYS A 144 -8.77 -1.62 -24.51
N LEU A 145 -9.44 -1.60 -23.35
CA LEU A 145 -8.93 -2.22 -22.13
C LEU A 145 -9.48 -3.64 -21.98
N GLU A 146 -8.58 -4.58 -21.85
CA GLU A 146 -8.94 -5.94 -21.45
C GLU A 146 -9.12 -5.98 -19.92
N VAL A 147 -10.37 -5.88 -19.48
CA VAL A 147 -10.75 -5.95 -18.07
C VAL A 147 -11.42 -7.29 -17.81
N SER A 148 -10.74 -8.19 -17.12
CA SER A 148 -11.36 -9.43 -16.67
C SER A 148 -12.24 -9.17 -15.44
N PRO A 149 -13.41 -9.83 -15.30
CA PRO A 149 -14.27 -9.69 -14.12
C PRO A 149 -13.53 -10.03 -12.81
N ARG A 150 -12.64 -11.03 -12.85
CA ARG A 150 -11.83 -11.45 -11.72
C ARG A 150 -10.83 -10.35 -11.33
N GLY A 151 -10.02 -9.86 -12.28
CA GLY A 151 -9.06 -8.79 -12.04
C GLY A 151 -9.74 -7.50 -11.54
N PHE A 152 -10.93 -7.18 -12.06
CA PHE A 152 -11.72 -6.05 -11.59
C PHE A 152 -12.15 -6.22 -10.13
N ALA A 153 -12.66 -7.38 -9.73
CA ALA A 153 -13.05 -7.65 -8.35
C ALA A 153 -11.84 -7.60 -7.40
N GLU A 154 -10.69 -8.14 -7.83
CA GLU A 154 -9.44 -8.13 -7.05
C GLU A 154 -8.94 -6.70 -6.82
N ILE A 155 -8.85 -5.87 -7.86
CA ILE A 155 -8.37 -4.48 -7.72
C ILE A 155 -9.35 -3.60 -6.95
N LEU A 156 -10.65 -3.77 -7.16
CA LEU A 156 -11.66 -3.03 -6.42
C LEU A 156 -11.59 -3.35 -4.93
N THR A 157 -11.49 -4.63 -4.58
CA THR A 157 -11.33 -5.08 -3.19
C THR A 157 -10.03 -4.55 -2.58
N ALA A 158 -8.91 -4.62 -3.32
CA ALA A 158 -7.64 -4.06 -2.89
C ALA A 158 -7.75 -2.56 -2.60
N THR A 159 -8.42 -1.80 -3.49
CA THR A 159 -8.60 -0.35 -3.33
C THR A 159 -9.43 -0.02 -2.09
N VAL A 160 -10.51 -0.75 -1.84
CA VAL A 160 -11.34 -0.59 -0.63
C VAL A 160 -10.53 -0.91 0.64
N LEU A 161 -9.79 -2.02 0.66
CA LEU A 161 -8.95 -2.40 1.81
C LEU A 161 -7.89 -1.35 2.12
N PHE A 162 -7.28 -0.76 1.09
CA PHE A 162 -6.30 0.30 1.27
C PHE A 162 -6.92 1.60 1.80
N ALA A 163 -8.09 1.97 1.33
CA ALA A 163 -8.85 3.10 1.85
C ALA A 163 -9.24 2.90 3.33
N MET A 164 -9.68 1.70 3.68
CA MET A 164 -9.97 1.33 5.08
C MET A 164 -8.71 1.39 5.94
N TYR A 165 -7.58 0.86 5.47
CA TYR A 165 -6.30 0.96 6.17
C TYR A 165 -5.93 2.40 6.51
N GLY A 166 -5.96 3.32 5.51
CA GLY A 166 -5.65 4.74 5.73
C GLY A 166 -6.55 5.39 6.78
N THR A 167 -7.84 5.05 6.74
CA THR A 167 -8.84 5.54 7.71
C THR A 167 -8.60 4.96 9.10
N LEU A 168 -8.37 3.66 9.21
CA LEU A 168 -8.08 3.01 10.49
C LEU A 168 -6.78 3.53 11.10
N CYS A 169 -5.73 3.77 10.32
CA CYS A 169 -4.49 4.38 10.81
C CYS A 169 -4.76 5.65 11.61
N LYS A 170 -5.68 6.50 11.16
CA LYS A 170 -5.99 7.78 11.80
C LYS A 170 -6.52 7.63 13.22
N LEU A 171 -7.21 6.53 13.54
CA LEU A 171 -7.77 6.30 14.88
C LEU A 171 -6.72 6.33 15.98
N ARG A 172 -5.51 5.84 15.73
CA ARG A 172 -4.44 5.79 16.76
C ARG A 172 -3.23 6.68 16.46
N ILE A 173 -3.21 7.42 15.36
CA ILE A 173 -2.16 8.41 15.06
C ILE A 173 -2.00 9.42 16.20
N PRO A 174 -3.05 9.99 16.81
CA PRO A 174 -2.89 10.97 17.88
C PRO A 174 -2.12 10.45 19.08
N ARG A 175 -2.19 9.14 19.37
CA ARG A 175 -1.51 8.51 20.50
C ARG A 175 -0.15 7.93 20.13
N LEU A 176 -0.06 7.23 19.00
CA LEU A 176 1.11 6.45 18.64
C LEU A 176 2.04 7.18 17.66
N GLY A 177 1.50 8.11 16.88
CA GLY A 177 2.18 8.76 15.76
C GLY A 177 2.29 7.89 14.52
N GLY A 178 2.31 8.54 13.35
CA GLY A 178 2.34 7.83 12.06
C GLY A 178 3.56 6.93 11.87
N LEU A 179 4.73 7.34 12.36
CA LEU A 179 5.96 6.54 12.26
C LEU A 179 5.82 5.18 12.96
N VAL A 180 5.32 5.15 14.18
CA VAL A 180 5.15 3.91 14.97
C VAL A 180 4.15 2.99 14.28
N ILE A 181 2.99 3.52 13.88
CA ILE A 181 1.95 2.75 13.20
C ILE A 181 2.49 2.16 11.90
N THR A 182 3.10 2.97 11.04
CA THR A 182 3.65 2.51 9.75
C THR A 182 4.70 1.42 9.96
N THR A 183 5.61 1.61 10.91
CA THR A 183 6.68 0.63 11.15
C THR A 183 6.13 -0.71 11.62
N PHE A 184 5.30 -0.71 12.67
CA PHE A 184 4.83 -1.96 13.26
C PHE A 184 3.82 -2.69 12.39
N ASN A 185 3.00 -1.98 11.59
CA ASN A 185 2.14 -2.65 10.62
C ASN A 185 2.96 -3.30 9.49
N MET A 186 4.04 -2.65 9.03
CA MET A 186 4.94 -3.24 8.04
C MET A 186 5.71 -4.45 8.60
N VAL A 187 6.15 -4.39 9.88
CA VAL A 187 6.78 -5.54 10.53
C VAL A 187 5.82 -6.71 10.60
N LEU A 188 4.64 -6.52 11.20
CA LEU A 188 3.70 -7.62 11.41
C LEU A 188 3.10 -8.10 10.08
N GLY A 189 2.66 -7.20 9.20
CA GLY A 189 2.15 -7.59 7.89
C GLY A 189 3.20 -8.27 7.00
N GLY A 190 4.46 -7.82 7.07
CA GLY A 190 5.58 -8.49 6.40
C GLY A 190 5.83 -9.90 6.94
N LEU A 191 5.74 -10.09 8.26
CA LEU A 191 5.86 -11.42 8.89
C LEU A 191 4.66 -12.31 8.58
N GLU A 192 3.44 -11.77 8.56
CA GLU A 192 2.22 -12.48 8.17
C GLU A 192 2.31 -12.97 6.72
N LEU A 193 2.70 -12.08 5.80
CA LEU A 193 2.89 -12.46 4.40
C LEU A 193 4.01 -13.47 4.25
N LEU A 194 5.15 -13.27 4.92
CA LEU A 194 6.26 -14.24 4.93
C LEU A 194 5.81 -15.62 5.40
N ALA A 195 5.01 -15.67 6.47
CA ALA A 195 4.47 -16.94 6.99
C ALA A 195 3.59 -17.65 5.95
N LEU A 196 2.70 -16.90 5.25
CA LEU A 196 1.88 -17.47 4.17
C LEU A 196 2.74 -18.00 3.01
N LEU A 197 3.77 -17.26 2.61
CA LEU A 197 4.68 -17.70 1.55
C LEU A 197 5.51 -18.93 1.96
N LEU A 198 5.98 -18.99 3.21
CA LEU A 198 6.68 -20.18 3.74
C LEU A 198 5.76 -21.40 3.80
N LEU A 199 4.50 -21.23 4.20
CA LEU A 199 3.51 -22.31 4.16
C LEU A 199 3.29 -22.83 2.73
N GLY A 200 3.41 -21.97 1.71
CA GLY A 200 3.29 -22.35 0.30
C GLY A 200 4.35 -23.33 -0.19
N HIS A 201 5.49 -23.50 0.54
CA HIS A 201 6.52 -24.50 0.24
C HIS A 201 6.17 -25.90 0.79
N ILE A 202 5.14 -26.02 1.63
CA ILE A 202 4.63 -27.32 2.06
C ILE A 202 3.81 -27.92 0.91
N PRO A 203 4.14 -29.12 0.39
CA PRO A 203 3.50 -29.66 -0.82
C PRO A 203 1.96 -29.68 -0.78
N ALA A 204 1.38 -30.05 0.36
CA ALA A 204 -0.07 -30.07 0.55
C ALA A 204 -0.67 -28.66 0.48
N VAL A 205 -0.03 -27.65 1.09
CA VAL A 205 -0.49 -26.27 1.12
C VAL A 205 -0.28 -25.61 -0.25
N GLY A 206 0.85 -25.85 -0.90
CA GLY A 206 1.13 -25.36 -2.25
C GLY A 206 0.10 -25.89 -3.26
N THR A 207 -0.27 -27.18 -3.16
CA THR A 207 -1.34 -27.77 -3.98
C THR A 207 -2.69 -27.11 -3.69
N LEU A 208 -3.00 -26.87 -2.43
CA LEU A 208 -4.23 -26.15 -2.02
C LEU A 208 -4.24 -24.72 -2.59
N TYR A 209 -3.14 -23.99 -2.51
CA TYR A 209 -3.05 -22.64 -3.08
C TYR A 209 -3.32 -22.65 -4.58
N ARG A 210 -2.73 -23.59 -5.33
CA ARG A 210 -2.99 -23.73 -6.77
C ARG A 210 -4.45 -24.09 -7.07
N SER A 211 -5.06 -24.99 -6.30
CA SER A 211 -6.46 -25.38 -6.49
C SER A 211 -7.44 -24.22 -6.22
N LEU A 212 -7.05 -23.26 -5.39
CA LEU A 212 -7.83 -22.05 -5.09
C LEU A 212 -7.52 -20.87 -6.04
N GLY A 213 -6.61 -21.05 -7.01
CA GLY A 213 -6.15 -19.99 -7.91
C GLY A 213 -5.31 -18.93 -7.20
N LEU A 214 -4.59 -19.34 -6.14
CA LEU A 214 -3.66 -18.52 -5.35
C LEU A 214 -2.21 -18.90 -5.63
N ASP A 215 -1.90 -19.20 -6.91
CA ASP A 215 -0.59 -19.68 -7.37
C ASP A 215 0.57 -18.77 -6.97
N ILE A 216 0.30 -17.46 -6.84
CA ILE A 216 1.30 -16.47 -6.47
C ILE A 216 1.91 -16.67 -5.08
N PHE A 217 1.28 -17.49 -4.22
CA PHE A 217 1.77 -17.83 -2.88
C PHE A 217 2.50 -19.17 -2.83
N ALA A 218 2.43 -19.98 -3.92
CA ALA A 218 3.02 -21.29 -3.96
C ALA A 218 4.48 -21.23 -4.44
N ASP A 219 5.38 -21.90 -3.72
CA ASP A 219 6.80 -22.08 -4.08
C ASP A 219 7.54 -20.78 -4.46
N VAL A 220 7.25 -19.68 -3.76
CA VAL A 220 7.87 -18.38 -4.02
C VAL A 220 9.35 -18.42 -3.66
N PRO A 221 10.28 -18.18 -4.61
CA PRO A 221 11.71 -18.20 -4.32
C PRO A 221 12.12 -16.97 -3.49
N PHE A 222 12.83 -17.18 -2.36
CA PHE A 222 13.31 -16.06 -1.55
C PHE A 222 14.74 -15.62 -1.88
N PHE A 223 15.53 -16.47 -2.51
CA PHE A 223 16.94 -16.19 -2.78
C PHE A 223 17.31 -16.18 -4.27
N ALA A 224 16.34 -16.37 -5.15
CA ALA A 224 16.58 -16.30 -6.58
C ALA A 224 16.67 -14.84 -7.07
N GLY A 225 17.46 -14.61 -8.11
CA GLY A 225 17.51 -13.32 -8.80
C GLY A 225 18.41 -12.25 -8.15
N PHE A 226 19.11 -12.54 -7.05
CA PHE A 226 19.98 -11.55 -6.40
C PHE A 226 21.28 -11.33 -7.17
N THR A 227 21.44 -10.10 -7.64
CA THR A 227 22.66 -9.49 -8.14
C THR A 227 22.87 -8.18 -7.40
N LEU A 228 24.05 -7.57 -7.48
CA LEU A 228 24.27 -6.26 -6.87
C LEU A 228 23.24 -5.21 -7.36
N ARG A 229 22.95 -5.21 -8.67
CA ARG A 229 21.97 -4.29 -9.26
C ARG A 229 20.56 -4.52 -8.73
N SER A 230 20.08 -5.77 -8.72
CA SER A 230 18.73 -6.09 -8.23
C SER A 230 18.59 -5.85 -6.74
N ALA A 231 19.63 -6.15 -5.92
CA ALA A 231 19.64 -5.86 -4.50
C ALA A 231 19.57 -4.35 -4.20
N LEU A 232 20.33 -3.52 -4.93
CA LEU A 232 20.26 -2.06 -4.80
C LEU A 232 18.89 -1.50 -5.18
N LEU A 233 18.29 -2.00 -6.27
CA LEU A 233 16.93 -1.62 -6.67
C LEU A 233 15.90 -2.05 -5.61
N LEU A 234 16.03 -3.25 -5.07
CA LEU A 234 15.16 -3.76 -4.03
C LEU A 234 15.27 -2.93 -2.73
N CYS A 235 16.49 -2.57 -2.33
CA CYS A 235 16.72 -1.64 -1.22
C CYS A 235 16.10 -0.27 -1.49
N TYR A 236 16.22 0.26 -2.71
CA TYR A 236 15.58 1.51 -3.11
C TYR A 236 14.05 1.42 -2.95
N VAL A 237 13.43 0.37 -3.50
CA VAL A 237 11.98 0.18 -3.41
C VAL A 237 11.54 -0.02 -1.96
N GLY A 238 12.31 -0.79 -1.15
CA GLY A 238 12.01 -1.03 0.26
C GLY A 238 12.12 0.23 1.11
N ILE A 239 13.22 0.97 0.99
CA ILE A 239 13.48 2.14 1.83
C ILE A 239 12.73 3.37 1.33
N PHE A 240 12.91 3.75 0.05
CA PHE A 240 12.32 4.99 -0.44
C PHE A 240 10.84 4.83 -0.78
N CYS A 241 10.47 3.80 -1.55
CA CYS A 241 9.09 3.67 -1.99
C CYS A 241 8.17 3.11 -0.89
N ALA A 242 8.58 2.04 -0.19
CA ALA A 242 7.76 1.47 0.86
C ALA A 242 7.89 2.27 2.17
N ALA A 243 9.08 2.34 2.79
CA ALA A 243 9.21 2.97 4.10
C ALA A 243 8.86 4.46 4.10
N PHE A 244 9.54 5.27 3.28
CA PHE A 244 9.25 6.72 3.23
C PHE A 244 7.89 7.01 2.61
N GLY A 245 7.46 6.29 1.57
CA GLY A 245 6.15 6.48 0.94
C GLY A 245 5.00 6.29 1.94
N PHE A 246 4.97 5.16 2.64
CA PHE A 246 3.95 4.91 3.68
C PHE A 246 4.08 5.85 4.88
N LEU A 247 5.31 6.18 5.31
CA LEU A 247 5.53 7.14 6.37
C LEU A 247 5.00 8.53 6.01
N LEU A 248 5.23 9.00 4.78
CA LEU A 248 4.70 10.28 4.32
C LEU A 248 3.18 10.26 4.26
N THR A 249 2.56 9.17 3.78
CA THR A 249 1.10 9.02 3.78
C THR A 249 0.54 9.10 5.21
N ALA A 250 1.16 8.43 6.18
CA ALA A 250 0.78 8.54 7.58
C ALA A 250 0.96 9.96 8.13
N LYS A 251 2.05 10.67 7.73
CA LYS A 251 2.27 12.07 8.10
C LYS A 251 1.26 13.02 7.46
N ILE A 252 0.87 12.79 6.22
CA ILE A 252 -0.20 13.57 5.59
C ILE A 252 -1.48 13.42 6.42
N THR A 253 -1.87 12.18 6.75
CA THR A 253 -3.05 11.89 7.59
C THR A 253 -2.96 12.56 8.97
N GLU A 254 -1.76 12.69 9.52
CA GLU A 254 -1.51 13.36 10.80
C GLU A 254 -1.74 14.89 10.72
N TYR A 255 -1.36 15.52 9.60
CA TYR A 255 -1.46 16.98 9.40
C TYR A 255 -2.73 17.44 8.69
N THR A 256 -3.44 16.54 8.03
CA THR A 256 -4.63 16.84 7.22
C THR A 256 -5.80 15.91 7.58
N SER A 257 -6.30 15.15 6.61
CA SER A 257 -7.36 14.16 6.79
C SER A 257 -7.00 12.85 6.10
N ALA A 258 -7.71 11.77 6.42
CA ALA A 258 -7.54 10.50 5.73
C ALA A 258 -7.90 10.62 4.23
N THR A 259 -8.93 11.42 3.93
CA THR A 259 -9.35 11.75 2.56
C THR A 259 -8.28 12.55 1.82
N GLU A 260 -7.70 13.59 2.45
CA GLU A 260 -6.65 14.38 1.81
C GLU A 260 -5.36 13.57 1.57
N ALA A 261 -5.07 12.58 2.41
CA ALA A 261 -3.93 11.68 2.22
C ALA A 261 -4.10 10.79 0.98
N SER A 262 -5.32 10.40 0.61
CA SER A 262 -5.57 9.59 -0.58
C SER A 262 -5.33 10.34 -1.90
N PHE A 263 -5.32 11.68 -1.89
CA PHE A 263 -5.02 12.50 -3.07
C PHE A 263 -3.59 12.33 -3.62
N VAL A 264 -2.70 11.74 -2.85
CA VAL A 264 -1.38 11.29 -3.37
C VAL A 264 -1.54 10.37 -4.57
N TYR A 265 -2.54 9.48 -4.54
CA TYR A 265 -2.80 8.49 -5.60
C TYR A 265 -3.45 9.09 -6.84
N LEU A 266 -4.08 10.27 -6.70
CA LEU A 266 -4.59 11.13 -7.77
C LEU A 266 -3.46 11.76 -8.60
N ILE A 267 -2.45 12.28 -7.91
CA ILE A 267 -1.34 13.02 -8.52
C ILE A 267 -0.33 12.06 -9.14
N LYS A 268 -0.20 10.84 -8.56
CA LYS A 268 0.76 9.83 -8.98
C LYS A 268 0.74 9.52 -10.48
N PRO A 269 -0.42 9.23 -11.15
CA PRO A 269 -0.43 8.93 -12.59
C PRO A 269 0.10 10.08 -13.45
N VAL A 270 -0.16 11.34 -13.06
CA VAL A 270 0.29 12.53 -13.78
C VAL A 270 1.80 12.70 -13.73
N LEU A 271 2.46 12.24 -12.65
CA LEU A 271 3.90 12.31 -12.49
C LEU A 271 4.64 11.07 -13.03
N ALA A 272 3.94 9.97 -13.26
CA ALA A 272 4.50 8.70 -13.71
C ALA A 272 4.55 8.56 -15.25
N THR A 273 3.90 9.49 -15.96
CA THR A 273 3.96 9.61 -17.44
C THR A 273 5.17 10.43 -17.85
#